data_c0ab05cda084489e6f7863e440cfa20f
#
_entry.id   c0ab05cda084489e6f7863e440cfa20f
#
_cell.length_a   1.000
_cell.length_b   1.000
_cell.length_c   1.000
_cell.angle_alpha   90.00
_cell.angle_beta   90.00
_cell.angle_gamma   90.00
#
_symmetry.space_group_name_H-M   'P 1'
#
loop_
_entity.id
_entity.type
_entity.pdbx_description
1 polymer ?
#
loop_
_entity_poly.entity_id
_entity_poly.type
_entity_poly.pdbx_seq_one_letter_code
_entity_poly.pdbx_strand_id
1 'polypeptide(L)'
;LLTMKFFPKVRASFLCLFLTFLLILNGSSVSGIHGWGSNFGRAPLLERFFWRNMDFAYPDEASRQVAIVKGEFIPENSLPVGIEVWRTKLFVTIPRWRDGIPATLNYISLDTNRGGSPKLTPYPNWAQNKAGACGSGLTTVYRIHADVCDRLWVLDVGTIGIGNTTVQACPYTLNVFDLTTDKIVRQYTLRPEDTNQNTFIANIAVDLGKGGCDDAYAYMSDELGYGLIVYSWEQNKSWRVTHSYFMPDPLAGDYNIGGINYQWGEEGIFGMSLSPLAVDGHRTLFFHPLSSRREFAVSTRILKDEQLSQDSYHEFQVLPERGPLGHSTASVMDDSGVQYFNLIDQNAVGCWNSLLPYAPINQAIIAKHDEAMIFPADVKVRRGLLWIMTDRMPVFLLSTLNYTDVNFRILTVPVQEALAGTVCEATPWRYVGNRVWWDR
;
A
#
# COMPACT_ATOMS: atom_id res chain seq x y z
N LEU A 1 42.57 24.81 -10.18
CA LEU A 1 43.34 24.66 -11.42
C LEU A 1 43.66 23.19 -11.64
N LEU A 2 42.86 22.48 -12.44
CA LEU A 2 43.34 21.36 -13.26
C LEU A 2 42.23 21.03 -14.27
N THR A 3 42.58 21.28 -15.49
CA THR A 3 41.83 21.09 -16.74
C THR A 3 41.64 19.62 -17.07
N MET A 4 40.43 19.20 -17.39
CA MET A 4 40.16 17.91 -18.04
C MET A 4 39.74 18.11 -19.49
N LYS A 5 40.47 17.41 -20.38
CA LYS A 5 40.32 17.42 -21.83
C LYS A 5 39.16 16.54 -22.30
N PHE A 6 38.38 17.10 -23.22
CA PHE A 6 37.42 16.38 -24.04
C PHE A 6 38.12 15.57 -25.15
N PHE A 7 37.65 14.33 -25.40
CA PHE A 7 37.88 13.60 -26.64
C PHE A 7 36.53 13.27 -27.32
N PRO A 8 36.43 13.50 -28.62
CA PRO A 8 35.18 13.17 -29.36
C PRO A 8 35.20 11.73 -29.87
N LYS A 9 34.06 11.05 -29.84
CA LYS A 9 33.86 9.77 -30.51
C LYS A 9 33.07 9.88 -31.80
N VAL A 10 33.64 9.20 -32.78
CA VAL A 10 33.31 9.05 -34.18
C VAL A 10 31.97 8.35 -34.40
N ARG A 11 31.20 8.82 -35.38
CA ARG A 11 30.03 8.21 -35.97
C ARG A 11 30.39 6.99 -36.82
N ALA A 12 29.58 5.92 -36.74
CA ALA A 12 29.47 4.93 -37.81
C ALA A 12 27.99 4.75 -38.12
N SER A 13 27.59 5.14 -39.31
CA SER A 13 26.30 4.88 -39.94
C SER A 13 26.29 3.47 -40.51
N PHE A 14 25.21 2.69 -40.22
CA PHE A 14 24.84 1.57 -41.08
C PHE A 14 23.35 1.72 -41.48
N LEU A 15 23.19 1.94 -42.76
CA LEU A 15 21.94 1.99 -43.49
C LEU A 15 21.54 0.55 -43.85
N CYS A 16 20.37 0.10 -43.48
CA CYS A 16 19.76 -1.10 -44.04
C CYS A 16 18.28 -0.85 -44.33
N LEU A 17 17.99 -0.70 -45.60
CA LEU A 17 16.64 -0.70 -46.16
C LEU A 17 16.03 -2.11 -46.08
N PHE A 18 14.80 -2.24 -45.60
CA PHE A 18 13.91 -3.32 -46.00
C PHE A 18 12.47 -2.84 -46.20
N LEU A 19 11.92 -3.34 -47.32
CA LEU A 19 10.67 -2.96 -47.96
C LEU A 19 9.42 -3.22 -47.12
N THR A 20 8.48 -2.32 -47.31
CA THR A 20 7.07 -2.31 -46.94
C THR A 20 6.26 -3.46 -47.54
N PHE A 21 5.40 -4.08 -46.72
CA PHE A 21 4.16 -4.71 -47.17
C PHE A 21 2.99 -4.11 -46.36
N LEU A 22 2.17 -3.33 -47.05
CA LEU A 22 0.87 -2.84 -46.57
C LEU A 22 -0.14 -3.97 -46.60
N LEU A 23 -0.70 -4.35 -45.46
CA LEU A 23 -1.99 -5.01 -45.37
C LEU A 23 -2.88 -4.19 -44.45
N ILE A 24 -3.82 -3.50 -45.09
CA ILE A 24 -4.93 -2.79 -44.45
C ILE A 24 -5.95 -3.86 -44.04
N LEU A 25 -6.09 -4.09 -42.74
CA LEU A 25 -7.25 -4.75 -42.16
C LEU A 25 -7.92 -3.78 -41.19
N ASN A 26 -9.12 -3.33 -41.58
CA ASN A 26 -10.06 -2.64 -40.70
C ASN A 26 -10.37 -3.55 -39.50
N GLY A 27 -9.88 -3.20 -38.32
CA GLY A 27 -10.20 -3.83 -37.06
C GLY A 27 -10.64 -2.77 -36.07
N SER A 28 -11.89 -2.85 -35.66
CA SER A 28 -12.51 -2.07 -34.60
C SER A 28 -11.64 -2.06 -33.36
N SER A 29 -11.29 -0.88 -32.87
CA SER A 29 -10.50 -0.71 -31.67
C SER A 29 -11.31 -1.14 -30.45
N VAL A 30 -11.14 -2.38 -30.02
CA VAL A 30 -11.40 -2.81 -28.66
C VAL A 30 -10.26 -2.21 -27.82
N SER A 31 -10.58 -1.34 -26.86
CA SER A 31 -9.63 -0.80 -25.89
C SER A 31 -8.97 -1.98 -25.14
N GLY A 32 -7.75 -2.31 -25.56
CA GLY A 32 -7.04 -3.49 -25.12
C GLY A 32 -6.53 -3.35 -23.68
N ILE A 33 -6.82 -4.32 -22.87
CA ILE A 33 -6.08 -4.59 -21.63
C ILE A 33 -4.65 -4.97 -22.07
N HIS A 34 -3.67 -4.14 -21.78
CA HIS A 34 -2.27 -4.45 -22.06
C HIS A 34 -1.79 -5.49 -21.06
N GLY A 35 -1.55 -6.72 -21.53
CA GLY A 35 -0.86 -7.76 -20.77
C GLY A 35 0.65 -7.63 -20.98
N TRP A 36 1.39 -7.50 -19.91
CA TRP A 36 2.85 -7.49 -19.91
C TRP A 36 3.35 -8.90 -19.61
N GLY A 37 4.13 -9.49 -20.51
CA GLY A 37 4.83 -10.73 -20.20
C GLY A 37 5.83 -10.47 -19.07
N SER A 38 5.65 -11.10 -17.91
CA SER A 38 6.63 -11.02 -16.83
C SER A 38 7.87 -11.84 -17.20
N ASN A 39 9.06 -11.24 -17.12
CA ASN A 39 10.30 -11.97 -17.33
C ASN A 39 10.61 -12.98 -16.21
N PHE A 40 9.80 -13.06 -15.14
CA PHE A 40 10.03 -13.87 -13.94
C PHE A 40 8.80 -14.52 -13.32
N GLY A 41 7.68 -14.64 -14.03
CA GLY A 41 6.50 -15.34 -13.54
C GLY A 41 5.66 -15.87 -14.69
N ARG A 42 5.01 -17.02 -14.49
CA ARG A 42 4.11 -17.62 -15.49
C ARG A 42 2.78 -16.87 -15.60
N ALA A 43 2.43 -16.06 -14.59
CA ALA A 43 1.18 -15.33 -14.55
C ALA A 43 1.27 -13.98 -15.26
N PRO A 44 0.27 -13.60 -16.07
CA PRO A 44 0.25 -12.29 -16.72
C PRO A 44 0.01 -11.19 -15.69
N LEU A 45 0.90 -10.19 -15.67
CA LEU A 45 0.67 -8.92 -14.98
C LEU A 45 -0.26 -8.08 -15.85
N LEU A 46 -1.48 -7.81 -15.34
CA LEU A 46 -2.51 -7.08 -16.08
C LEU A 46 -2.61 -5.65 -15.56
N GLU A 47 -2.41 -4.66 -16.44
CA GLU A 47 -2.68 -3.25 -16.15
C GLU A 47 -4.18 -3.01 -16.18
N ARG A 48 -4.78 -2.83 -14.99
CA ARG A 48 -6.21 -2.55 -14.84
C ARG A 48 -6.52 -1.11 -15.09
N PHE A 49 -5.77 -0.22 -14.42
CA PHE A 49 -5.92 1.21 -14.53
C PHE A 49 -4.56 1.88 -14.55
N PHE A 50 -4.47 3.02 -15.26
CA PHE A 50 -3.25 3.79 -15.36
C PHE A 50 -3.56 5.28 -15.50
N TRP A 51 -2.71 6.14 -14.97
CA TRP A 51 -2.87 7.59 -15.05
C TRP A 51 -1.53 8.29 -15.27
N ARG A 52 -1.57 9.36 -16.04
CA ARG A 52 -0.49 10.35 -16.09
C ARG A 52 -0.62 11.31 -14.94
N ASN A 53 -1.85 11.84 -14.74
CA ASN A 53 -2.32 12.63 -13.62
C ASN A 53 -3.63 12.05 -13.11
N MET A 54 -3.87 12.14 -11.81
CA MET A 54 -5.17 11.78 -11.25
C MET A 54 -6.22 12.81 -11.65
N ASP A 55 -7.47 12.36 -11.81
CA ASP A 55 -8.62 13.23 -12.09
C ASP A 55 -9.84 12.79 -11.29
N PHE A 56 -10.77 13.69 -11.03
CA PHE A 56 -11.92 13.46 -10.18
C PHE A 56 -13.24 13.64 -10.97
N ALA A 57 -14.25 12.87 -10.56
CA ALA A 57 -15.59 12.91 -11.17
C ALA A 57 -16.38 14.12 -10.64
N TYR A 58 -16.08 15.31 -11.15
CA TYR A 58 -16.88 16.51 -10.90
C TYR A 58 -18.27 16.36 -11.52
N PRO A 59 -19.29 17.08 -11.01
CA PRO A 59 -20.64 17.05 -11.58
C PRO A 59 -20.67 17.39 -13.08
N ASP A 60 -19.82 18.33 -13.48
CA ASP A 60 -19.66 18.76 -14.88
C ASP A 60 -18.25 19.33 -15.11
N GLU A 61 -17.90 19.57 -16.38
CA GLU A 61 -16.58 20.10 -16.74
C GLU A 61 -16.42 21.57 -16.32
N ALA A 62 -17.51 22.34 -16.26
CA ALA A 62 -17.44 23.74 -15.79
C ALA A 62 -17.03 23.81 -14.31
N SER A 63 -17.61 22.97 -13.45
CA SER A 63 -17.23 22.84 -12.04
C SER A 63 -15.78 22.42 -11.88
N ARG A 64 -15.31 21.50 -12.73
CA ARG A 64 -13.91 21.06 -12.74
C ARG A 64 -12.97 22.21 -13.11
N GLN A 65 -13.28 22.97 -14.16
CA GLN A 65 -12.47 24.11 -14.58
C GLN A 65 -12.45 25.23 -13.53
N VAL A 66 -13.57 25.49 -12.86
CA VAL A 66 -13.63 26.44 -11.73
C VAL A 66 -12.69 25.99 -10.61
N ALA A 67 -12.67 24.70 -10.25
CA ALA A 67 -11.77 24.17 -9.22
C ALA A 67 -10.29 24.34 -9.63
N ILE A 68 -9.94 24.12 -10.89
CA ILE A 68 -8.58 24.32 -11.39
C ILE A 68 -8.20 25.81 -11.32
N VAL A 69 -9.03 26.71 -11.80
CA VAL A 69 -8.76 28.16 -11.79
C VAL A 69 -8.59 28.70 -10.38
N LYS A 70 -9.32 28.15 -9.42
CA LYS A 70 -9.22 28.53 -7.99
C LYS A 70 -8.06 27.87 -7.27
N GLY A 71 -7.33 26.92 -7.89
CA GLY A 71 -6.31 26.12 -7.23
C GLY A 71 -6.88 25.07 -6.26
N GLU A 72 -8.18 24.83 -6.26
CA GLU A 72 -8.85 23.79 -5.50
C GLU A 72 -8.58 22.39 -6.08
N PHE A 73 -8.19 22.33 -7.35
CA PHE A 73 -7.70 21.13 -8.02
C PHE A 73 -6.43 21.44 -8.83
N ILE A 74 -5.33 20.79 -8.44
CA ILE A 74 -4.03 20.84 -9.12
C ILE A 74 -3.65 19.39 -9.46
N PRO A 75 -3.88 18.93 -10.71
CA PRO A 75 -3.68 17.52 -11.08
C PRO A 75 -2.31 16.97 -10.75
N GLU A 76 -1.26 17.77 -10.92
CA GLU A 76 0.14 17.40 -10.71
C GLU A 76 0.50 17.18 -9.22
N ASN A 77 -0.35 17.63 -8.31
CA ASN A 77 -0.15 17.50 -6.88
C ASN A 77 -0.76 16.22 -6.29
N SER A 78 -1.54 15.48 -7.06
CA SER A 78 -2.23 14.28 -6.61
C SER A 78 -1.36 13.04 -6.73
N LEU A 79 -1.08 12.36 -5.60
CA LEU A 79 -0.38 11.09 -5.52
C LEU A 79 -1.30 10.03 -4.88
N PRO A 80 -1.70 8.95 -5.58
CA PRO A 80 -2.45 7.88 -4.97
C PRO A 80 -1.50 6.98 -4.15
N VAL A 81 -1.87 6.63 -2.90
CA VAL A 81 -0.97 5.88 -2.00
C VAL A 81 -1.55 4.59 -1.46
N GLY A 82 -2.86 4.41 -1.47
CA GLY A 82 -3.52 3.24 -0.92
C GLY A 82 -4.69 2.78 -1.76
N ILE A 83 -4.92 1.48 -1.76
CA ILE A 83 -6.08 0.85 -2.40
C ILE A 83 -6.79 -0.13 -1.47
N GLU A 84 -8.06 -0.34 -1.72
CA GLU A 84 -8.82 -1.44 -1.14
C GLU A 84 -9.97 -1.84 -2.07
N VAL A 85 -10.29 -3.13 -2.11
CA VAL A 85 -11.35 -3.65 -2.97
C VAL A 85 -12.47 -4.25 -2.13
N TRP A 86 -13.67 -3.72 -2.30
CA TRP A 86 -14.87 -4.29 -1.73
C TRP A 86 -15.94 -4.45 -2.81
N ARG A 87 -16.38 -5.68 -3.04
CA ARG A 87 -17.35 -6.01 -4.12
C ARG A 87 -16.91 -5.37 -5.45
N THR A 88 -17.65 -4.42 -5.96
CA THR A 88 -17.40 -3.73 -7.22
C THR A 88 -16.83 -2.32 -7.05
N LYS A 89 -16.49 -1.93 -5.81
CA LYS A 89 -15.79 -0.67 -5.53
C LYS A 89 -14.29 -0.94 -5.33
N LEU A 90 -13.46 -0.25 -6.08
CA LEU A 90 -12.02 -0.14 -5.85
C LEU A 90 -11.75 1.23 -5.24
N PHE A 91 -11.47 1.27 -3.96
CA PHE A 91 -11.11 2.50 -3.25
C PHE A 91 -9.69 2.92 -3.57
N VAL A 92 -9.47 4.24 -3.64
CA VAL A 92 -8.16 4.87 -3.86
C VAL A 92 -8.03 6.07 -2.92
N THR A 93 -6.92 6.13 -2.20
CA THR A 93 -6.62 7.26 -1.30
C THR A 93 -5.58 8.19 -1.91
N ILE A 94 -5.79 9.49 -1.72
CA ILE A 94 -4.88 10.56 -2.15
C ILE A 94 -4.68 11.51 -0.95
N PRO A 95 -3.56 11.43 -0.23
CA PRO A 95 -3.31 12.30 0.92
C PRO A 95 -3.10 13.76 0.46
N ARG A 96 -3.51 14.69 1.30
CA ARG A 96 -3.31 16.13 1.04
C ARG A 96 -1.88 16.58 1.44
N TRP A 97 -0.90 15.99 0.77
CA TRP A 97 0.51 16.34 0.95
C TRP A 97 0.90 17.63 0.23
N ARG A 98 0.12 18.02 -0.78
CA ARG A 98 0.24 19.28 -1.51
C ARG A 98 -1.12 19.92 -1.64
N ASP A 99 -1.15 21.20 -2.00
CA ASP A 99 -2.39 21.93 -2.26
C ASP A 99 -3.14 21.40 -3.49
N GLY A 100 -4.42 21.70 -3.58
CA GLY A 100 -5.23 21.37 -4.74
C GLY A 100 -5.62 19.90 -4.86
N ILE A 101 -5.78 19.19 -3.73
CA ILE A 101 -6.30 17.82 -3.68
C ILE A 101 -7.76 17.87 -3.19
N PRO A 102 -8.74 17.70 -4.12
CA PRO A 102 -10.14 17.95 -3.78
C PRO A 102 -10.77 16.88 -2.90
N ALA A 103 -10.33 15.62 -3.04
CA ALA A 103 -10.85 14.51 -2.25
C ALA A 103 -9.76 13.51 -1.89
N THR A 104 -9.70 13.13 -0.61
CA THR A 104 -8.67 12.23 -0.08
C THR A 104 -9.06 10.75 -0.14
N LEU A 105 -10.36 10.43 -0.01
CA LEU A 105 -10.91 9.08 -0.13
C LEU A 105 -11.85 9.01 -1.33
N ASN A 106 -11.58 8.06 -2.23
CA ASN A 106 -12.27 7.96 -3.50
C ASN A 106 -12.53 6.50 -3.86
N TYR A 107 -13.35 6.26 -4.87
CA TYR A 107 -13.51 4.94 -5.46
C TYR A 107 -13.67 4.97 -6.98
N ILE A 108 -13.42 3.82 -7.59
CA ILE A 108 -13.70 3.48 -8.99
C ILE A 108 -14.73 2.35 -8.97
N SER A 109 -15.82 2.49 -9.73
CA SER A 109 -16.75 1.38 -9.95
C SER A 109 -16.16 0.39 -10.96
N LEU A 110 -15.94 -0.85 -10.51
CA LEU A 110 -15.44 -1.95 -11.37
C LEU A 110 -16.51 -2.51 -12.32
N ASP A 111 -17.78 -2.19 -12.10
CA ASP A 111 -18.87 -2.59 -13.00
C ASP A 111 -18.87 -1.76 -14.29
N THR A 112 -18.59 -0.47 -14.15
CA THR A 112 -18.64 0.48 -15.26
C THR A 112 -17.27 0.77 -15.88
N ASN A 113 -16.17 0.55 -15.14
CA ASN A 113 -14.82 0.80 -15.60
C ASN A 113 -14.06 -0.51 -15.76
N ARG A 114 -13.61 -0.78 -16.98
CA ARG A 114 -12.89 -2.03 -17.34
C ARG A 114 -11.38 -1.82 -17.54
N GLY A 115 -10.92 -0.56 -17.58
CA GLY A 115 -9.53 -0.19 -17.81
C GLY A 115 -9.37 1.30 -18.09
N GLY A 116 -8.16 1.71 -18.48
CA GLY A 116 -7.84 3.09 -18.82
C GLY A 116 -7.61 3.98 -17.59
N SER A 117 -7.97 5.25 -17.71
CA SER A 117 -7.74 6.29 -16.69
C SER A 117 -9.08 6.84 -16.16
N PRO A 118 -9.85 6.06 -15.39
CA PRO A 118 -11.13 6.51 -14.87
C PRO A 118 -10.97 7.69 -13.92
N LYS A 119 -11.93 8.62 -13.93
CA LYS A 119 -12.03 9.68 -12.93
C LYS A 119 -12.44 9.07 -11.58
N LEU A 120 -11.84 9.57 -10.50
CA LEU A 120 -12.12 9.13 -9.14
C LEU A 120 -13.40 9.76 -8.61
N THR A 121 -14.29 8.94 -8.05
CA THR A 121 -15.51 9.41 -7.37
C THR A 121 -15.24 9.57 -5.88
N PRO A 122 -15.41 10.76 -5.28
CA PRO A 122 -15.24 10.96 -3.85
C PRO A 122 -16.16 10.08 -3.01
N TYR A 123 -15.60 9.42 -1.99
CA TYR A 123 -16.34 8.53 -1.10
C TYR A 123 -16.40 9.08 0.33
N PRO A 124 -17.55 9.02 0.99
CA PRO A 124 -18.86 8.63 0.45
C PRO A 124 -19.45 9.72 -0.47
N ASN A 125 -18.97 10.94 -0.40
CA ASN A 125 -19.38 12.08 -1.24
C ASN A 125 -18.39 13.25 -1.11
N TRP A 126 -18.61 14.31 -1.88
CA TRP A 126 -17.78 15.53 -1.87
C TRP A 126 -17.78 16.25 -0.50
N ALA A 127 -18.93 16.34 0.16
CA ALA A 127 -19.05 17.09 1.42
C ALA A 127 -18.21 16.47 2.54
N GLN A 128 -18.17 15.14 2.61
CA GLN A 128 -17.37 14.40 3.59
C GLN A 128 -15.87 14.29 3.23
N ASN A 129 -15.44 14.82 2.09
CA ASN A 129 -14.03 14.96 1.74
C ASN A 129 -13.49 16.39 1.95
N LYS A 130 -14.19 17.22 2.70
CA LYS A 130 -13.77 18.60 2.94
C LYS A 130 -12.67 18.65 4.00
N ALA A 131 -11.47 19.10 3.61
CA ALA A 131 -10.34 19.26 4.50
C ALA A 131 -10.64 20.26 5.63
N GLY A 132 -10.13 19.99 6.84
CA GLY A 132 -10.29 20.85 8.01
C GLY A 132 -11.70 20.91 8.60
N ALA A 133 -12.66 20.15 8.07
CA ALA A 133 -13.98 19.99 8.64
C ALA A 133 -13.99 18.88 9.69
N CYS A 134 -13.26 19.08 10.79
CA CYS A 134 -13.02 18.09 11.83
C CYS A 134 -14.32 17.47 12.37
N GLY A 135 -14.37 16.15 12.41
CA GLY A 135 -15.54 15.39 12.85
C GLY A 135 -16.66 15.18 11.81
N SER A 136 -16.65 15.93 10.69
CA SER A 136 -17.65 15.80 9.62
C SER A 136 -17.05 15.57 8.23
N GLY A 137 -15.77 15.86 8.05
CA GLY A 137 -15.02 15.68 6.82
C GLY A 137 -13.73 14.91 7.03
N LEU A 138 -13.23 14.28 5.97
CA LEU A 138 -11.95 13.60 5.94
C LEU A 138 -10.87 14.60 5.47
N THR A 139 -9.87 14.84 6.32
CA THR A 139 -8.78 15.76 6.02
C THR A 139 -7.71 15.07 5.19
N THR A 140 -7.12 13.98 5.66
CA THR A 140 -6.12 13.21 4.92
C THR A 140 -6.19 11.74 5.29
N VAL A 141 -6.51 10.93 4.31
CA VAL A 141 -6.54 9.47 4.42
C VAL A 141 -5.33 8.88 3.69
N TYR A 142 -4.62 7.97 4.37
CA TYR A 142 -3.45 7.30 3.82
C TYR A 142 -3.76 5.86 3.44
N ARG A 143 -3.92 4.96 4.42
CA ARG A 143 -4.27 3.55 4.20
C ARG A 143 -5.65 3.24 4.76
N ILE A 144 -6.28 2.25 4.14
CA ILE A 144 -7.64 1.81 4.47
C ILE A 144 -7.71 0.29 4.44
N HIS A 145 -8.73 -0.26 5.12
CA HIS A 145 -8.98 -1.70 5.12
C HIS A 145 -10.48 -1.99 5.09
N ALA A 146 -10.93 -2.82 4.15
CA ALA A 146 -12.30 -3.35 4.15
C ALA A 146 -12.31 -4.73 4.80
N ASP A 147 -13.08 -4.91 5.86
CA ASP A 147 -13.22 -6.19 6.56
C ASP A 147 -14.36 -7.05 5.99
N VAL A 148 -14.44 -8.30 6.45
CA VAL A 148 -15.46 -9.25 6.00
C VAL A 148 -16.85 -8.94 6.55
N CYS A 149 -16.97 -7.97 7.46
CA CYS A 149 -18.22 -7.47 8.02
C CYS A 149 -18.79 -6.29 7.22
N ASP A 150 -18.35 -6.12 5.99
CA ASP A 150 -18.74 -5.02 5.11
C ASP A 150 -18.46 -3.63 5.72
N ARG A 151 -17.37 -3.49 6.53
CA ARG A 151 -16.93 -2.20 7.08
C ARG A 151 -15.66 -1.73 6.40
N LEU A 152 -15.59 -0.44 6.09
CA LEU A 152 -14.35 0.23 5.65
C LEU A 152 -13.75 1.00 6.82
N TRP A 153 -12.56 0.59 7.24
CA TRP A 153 -11.77 1.23 8.28
C TRP A 153 -10.88 2.30 7.64
N VAL A 154 -11.07 3.54 8.06
CA VAL A 154 -10.44 4.71 7.46
C VAL A 154 -9.82 5.54 8.57
N LEU A 155 -8.50 5.58 8.60
CA LEU A 155 -7.80 6.49 9.48
C LEU A 155 -7.60 7.83 8.77
N ASP A 156 -8.21 8.89 9.33
CA ASP A 156 -7.92 10.26 8.96
C ASP A 156 -6.80 10.79 9.86
N VAL A 157 -5.64 11.02 9.28
CA VAL A 157 -4.48 11.53 10.02
C VAL A 157 -4.62 13.02 10.36
N GLY A 158 -5.59 13.71 9.78
CA GLY A 158 -5.90 15.09 10.10
C GLY A 158 -4.86 16.11 9.69
N THR A 159 -3.78 15.72 9.01
CA THR A 159 -2.69 16.62 8.58
C THR A 159 -2.92 17.14 7.17
N ILE A 160 -2.34 18.31 6.87
CA ILE A 160 -2.19 18.87 5.53
C ILE A 160 -0.70 19.17 5.33
N GLY A 161 -0.17 18.94 4.12
CA GLY A 161 1.26 19.03 3.84
C GLY A 161 2.03 17.77 4.19
N ILE A 162 3.33 17.78 3.91
CA ILE A 162 4.27 16.68 4.22
C ILE A 162 5.63 17.26 4.62
N GLY A 163 6.35 16.54 5.48
CA GLY A 163 7.64 16.98 6.00
C GLY A 163 7.55 18.35 6.69
N ASN A 164 8.38 19.31 6.29
CA ASN A 164 8.44 20.63 6.88
C ASN A 164 7.18 21.50 6.64
N THR A 165 6.27 21.07 5.76
CA THR A 165 5.01 21.78 5.48
C THR A 165 3.81 21.16 6.21
N THR A 166 4.04 20.14 7.04
CA THR A 166 2.97 19.43 7.75
C THR A 166 2.31 20.34 8.79
N VAL A 167 0.97 20.43 8.71
CA VAL A 167 0.14 21.12 9.69
C VAL A 167 -0.94 20.17 10.18
N GLN A 168 -1.07 20.01 11.50
CA GLN A 168 -2.16 19.25 12.10
C GLN A 168 -3.42 20.12 12.10
N ALA A 169 -4.29 19.91 11.12
CA ALA A 169 -5.54 20.63 10.95
C ALA A 169 -6.69 20.04 11.79
N CYS A 170 -6.73 18.71 11.94
CA CYS A 170 -7.70 17.97 12.75
C CYS A 170 -7.00 16.86 13.54
N PRO A 171 -7.57 16.38 14.66
CA PRO A 171 -7.00 15.25 15.40
C PRO A 171 -7.04 13.96 14.57
N TYR A 172 -6.15 13.01 14.89
CA TYR A 172 -6.19 11.65 14.33
C TYR A 172 -7.52 11.00 14.67
N THR A 173 -8.25 10.55 13.65
CA THR A 173 -9.60 10.01 13.84
C THR A 173 -9.77 8.73 13.01
N LEU A 174 -10.13 7.63 13.69
CA LEU A 174 -10.53 6.40 13.04
C LEU A 174 -12.01 6.49 12.70
N ASN A 175 -12.33 6.46 11.41
CA ASN A 175 -13.70 6.43 10.88
C ASN A 175 -13.99 5.05 10.33
N VAL A 176 -15.12 4.45 10.69
CA VAL A 176 -15.55 3.17 10.15
C VAL A 176 -16.89 3.36 9.44
N PHE A 177 -16.91 3.06 8.16
CA PHE A 177 -18.10 3.13 7.32
C PHE A 177 -18.72 1.75 7.15
N ASP A 178 -20.03 1.66 7.22
CA ASP A 178 -20.79 0.53 6.69
C ASP A 178 -20.85 0.68 5.16
N LEU A 179 -20.23 -0.25 4.46
CA LEU A 179 -20.12 -0.23 3.00
C LEU A 179 -21.43 -0.58 2.27
N THR A 180 -22.44 -1.11 2.99
CA THR A 180 -23.75 -1.41 2.42
C THR A 180 -24.65 -0.17 2.40
N THR A 181 -24.42 0.77 3.32
CA THR A 181 -25.23 1.99 3.48
C THR A 181 -24.44 3.28 3.21
N ASP A 182 -23.12 3.16 3.05
CA ASP A 182 -22.15 4.27 2.91
C ASP A 182 -22.19 5.27 4.10
N LYS A 183 -22.61 4.81 5.29
CA LYS A 183 -22.70 5.64 6.51
C LYS A 183 -21.59 5.34 7.49
N ILE A 184 -21.17 6.35 8.25
CA ILE A 184 -20.25 6.18 9.39
C ILE A 184 -21.01 5.43 10.51
N VAL A 185 -20.46 4.30 10.95
CA VAL A 185 -20.97 3.50 12.07
C VAL A 185 -20.11 3.65 13.32
N ARG A 186 -18.90 4.13 13.18
CA ARG A 186 -17.99 4.46 14.29
C ARG A 186 -17.09 5.60 13.90
N GLN A 187 -16.92 6.53 14.83
CA GLN A 187 -15.89 7.56 14.77
C GLN A 187 -15.17 7.62 16.12
N TYR A 188 -13.85 7.47 16.10
CA TYR A 188 -13.04 7.45 17.30
C TYR A 188 -11.82 8.36 17.13
N THR A 189 -11.71 9.37 17.94
CA THR A 189 -10.53 10.23 18.01
C THR A 189 -9.47 9.57 18.88
N LEU A 190 -8.24 9.40 18.38
CA LEU A 190 -7.13 8.84 19.14
C LEU A 190 -6.85 9.70 20.36
N ARG A 191 -6.47 9.07 21.45
CA ARG A 191 -6.12 9.76 22.69
C ARG A 191 -4.79 10.49 22.52
N PRO A 192 -4.57 11.60 23.24
CA PRO A 192 -3.29 12.32 23.20
C PRO A 192 -2.08 11.44 23.55
N GLU A 193 -2.24 10.48 24.48
CA GLU A 193 -1.20 9.54 24.90
C GLU A 193 -0.86 8.48 23.84
N ASP A 194 -1.72 8.29 22.85
CA ASP A 194 -1.47 7.34 21.76
C ASP A 194 -0.60 7.94 20.64
N THR A 195 -0.37 9.24 20.67
CA THR A 195 0.41 9.96 19.66
C THR A 195 1.57 10.75 20.32
N ASN A 196 2.53 11.16 19.52
CA ASN A 196 3.62 12.04 19.93
C ASN A 196 3.87 13.10 18.84
N GLN A 197 4.84 13.98 19.07
CA GLN A 197 5.13 15.09 18.15
C GLN A 197 5.58 14.66 16.75
N ASN A 198 6.09 13.43 16.61
CA ASN A 198 6.58 12.88 15.36
C ASN A 198 5.58 11.90 14.72
N THR A 199 4.42 11.69 15.31
CA THR A 199 3.44 10.71 14.83
C THR A 199 3.09 10.94 13.37
N PHE A 200 3.27 9.88 12.57
CA PHE A 200 2.78 9.76 11.21
C PHE A 200 2.23 8.34 11.00
N ILE A 201 0.92 8.19 11.09
CA ILE A 201 0.28 6.88 11.02
C ILE A 201 0.10 6.49 9.55
N ALA A 202 0.90 5.51 9.12
CA ALA A 202 1.05 5.16 7.71
C ALA A 202 0.17 3.99 7.26
N ASN A 203 -0.20 3.06 8.15
CA ASN A 203 -0.90 1.86 7.73
C ASN A 203 -1.91 1.37 8.78
N ILE A 204 -2.85 0.52 8.35
CA ILE A 204 -3.86 -0.10 9.19
C ILE A 204 -4.06 -1.57 8.81
N ALA A 205 -4.06 -2.45 9.80
CA ALA A 205 -4.47 -3.85 9.67
C ALA A 205 -5.64 -4.12 10.63
N VAL A 206 -6.65 -4.88 10.19
CA VAL A 206 -7.83 -5.19 10.99
C VAL A 206 -7.89 -6.67 11.28
N ASP A 207 -7.96 -7.02 12.55
CA ASP A 207 -8.07 -8.38 13.08
C ASP A 207 -9.50 -8.63 13.58
N LEU A 208 -10.13 -9.64 13.03
CA LEU A 208 -11.39 -10.17 13.54
C LEU A 208 -11.10 -11.47 14.29
N GLY A 209 -11.40 -11.48 15.57
CA GLY A 209 -11.24 -12.64 16.43
C GLY A 209 -12.38 -13.67 16.28
N LYS A 210 -12.44 -14.64 17.20
CA LYS A 210 -13.46 -15.69 17.23
C LYS A 210 -14.89 -15.14 17.42
N GLY A 211 -15.04 -14.01 18.08
CA GLY A 211 -16.32 -13.32 18.28
C GLY A 211 -16.87 -12.64 17.02
N GLY A 212 -16.14 -12.71 15.90
CA GLY A 212 -16.59 -12.14 14.62
C GLY A 212 -16.50 -10.62 14.58
N CYS A 213 -17.54 -9.97 14.06
CA CYS A 213 -17.54 -8.54 13.77
C CYS A 213 -17.42 -7.64 15.01
N ASP A 214 -17.86 -8.11 16.17
CA ASP A 214 -17.78 -7.37 17.42
C ASP A 214 -16.42 -7.56 18.13
N ASP A 215 -15.71 -8.65 17.84
CA ASP A 215 -14.35 -8.93 18.32
C ASP A 215 -13.31 -8.41 17.30
N ALA A 216 -13.37 -7.10 17.01
CA ALA A 216 -12.51 -6.47 16.05
C ALA A 216 -11.46 -5.60 16.73
N TYR A 217 -10.23 -5.68 16.20
CA TYR A 217 -9.12 -4.81 16.57
C TYR A 217 -8.50 -4.18 15.33
N ALA A 218 -8.07 -2.94 15.44
CA ALA A 218 -7.25 -2.28 14.41
C ALA A 218 -5.85 -2.04 14.95
N TYR A 219 -4.86 -2.38 14.15
CA TYR A 219 -3.44 -2.10 14.39
C TYR A 219 -3.01 -1.02 13.42
N MET A 220 -2.50 0.09 13.94
CA MET A 220 -2.14 1.28 13.17
C MET A 220 -0.65 1.57 13.39
N SER A 221 0.16 1.52 12.32
CA SER A 221 1.60 1.76 12.40
C SER A 221 1.90 3.25 12.43
N ASP A 222 2.55 3.71 13.50
CA ASP A 222 3.07 5.06 13.63
C ASP A 222 4.53 5.08 13.18
N GLU A 223 4.73 5.36 11.89
CA GLU A 223 6.00 5.23 11.17
C GLU A 223 7.10 6.12 11.74
N LEU A 224 6.82 7.43 11.94
CA LEU A 224 7.81 8.39 12.43
C LEU A 224 7.78 8.55 13.96
N GLY A 225 6.69 8.15 14.61
CA GLY A 225 6.59 8.09 16.07
C GLY A 225 7.09 6.77 16.66
N TYR A 226 7.45 5.78 15.82
CA TYR A 226 7.99 4.47 16.19
C TYR A 226 7.11 3.71 17.17
N GLY A 227 5.83 3.59 16.83
CA GLY A 227 4.84 2.94 17.67
C GLY A 227 3.82 2.12 16.89
N LEU A 228 3.09 1.30 17.61
CA LEU A 228 1.91 0.60 17.09
C LEU A 228 0.72 1.01 17.95
N ILE A 229 -0.30 1.60 17.34
CA ILE A 229 -1.52 1.98 18.04
C ILE A 229 -2.54 0.88 17.83
N VAL A 230 -3.04 0.34 18.92
CA VAL A 230 -4.07 -0.70 18.92
C VAL A 230 -5.40 -0.06 19.29
N TYR A 231 -6.46 -0.40 18.54
CA TYR A 231 -7.82 0.01 18.87
C TYR A 231 -8.71 -1.23 19.03
N SER A 232 -9.46 -1.28 20.10
CA SER A 232 -10.49 -2.31 20.36
C SER A 232 -11.87 -1.78 20.01
N TRP A 233 -12.57 -2.48 19.11
CA TRP A 233 -13.96 -2.16 18.73
C TRP A 233 -14.93 -2.31 19.89
N GLU A 234 -14.82 -3.40 20.65
CA GLU A 234 -15.68 -3.70 21.78
C GLU A 234 -15.54 -2.66 22.90
N GLN A 235 -14.28 -2.37 23.29
CA GLN A 235 -14.00 -1.42 24.37
C GLN A 235 -14.14 0.04 23.92
N ASN A 236 -14.17 0.30 22.62
CA ASN A 236 -14.06 1.64 22.02
C ASN A 236 -12.91 2.45 22.62
N LYS A 237 -11.73 1.81 22.68
CA LYS A 237 -10.52 2.33 23.34
C LYS A 237 -9.30 2.01 22.49
N SER A 238 -8.30 2.90 22.50
CA SER A 238 -6.99 2.66 21.91
C SER A 238 -5.88 2.67 22.97
N TRP A 239 -4.73 2.11 22.62
CA TRP A 239 -3.49 2.20 23.40
C TRP A 239 -2.29 2.11 22.47
N ARG A 240 -1.18 2.70 22.92
CA ARG A 240 0.08 2.71 22.21
C ARG A 240 1.00 1.59 22.71
N VAL A 241 1.54 0.82 21.79
CA VAL A 241 2.61 -0.16 22.02
C VAL A 241 3.92 0.39 21.49
N THR A 242 5.00 0.24 22.24
CA THR A 242 6.34 0.67 21.84
C THR A 242 7.31 -0.51 21.87
N HIS A 243 8.16 -0.60 20.86
CA HIS A 243 9.20 -1.62 20.77
C HIS A 243 10.36 -1.13 19.92
N SER A 244 11.60 -1.54 20.23
CA SER A 244 12.77 -1.17 19.44
C SER A 244 12.72 -1.67 17.99
N TYR A 245 11.97 -2.74 17.72
CA TYR A 245 11.80 -3.29 16.36
C TYR A 245 10.86 -2.44 15.48
N PHE A 246 10.25 -1.40 16.02
CA PHE A 246 9.49 -0.42 15.26
C PHE A 246 10.39 0.70 14.67
N MET A 247 11.63 0.78 15.12
CA MET A 247 12.60 1.77 14.65
C MET A 247 13.22 1.33 13.31
N PRO A 248 13.70 2.29 12.49
CA PRO A 248 14.46 1.98 11.29
C PRO A 248 15.77 1.26 11.60
N ASP A 249 16.24 0.45 10.67
CA ASP A 249 17.57 -0.14 10.70
C ASP A 249 18.58 0.89 10.15
N PRO A 250 19.57 1.35 10.92
CA PRO A 250 20.52 2.35 10.46
C PRO A 250 21.40 1.90 9.28
N LEU A 251 21.42 0.59 8.98
CA LEU A 251 22.13 0.02 7.84
C LEU A 251 21.24 -0.14 6.58
N ALA A 252 20.00 0.28 6.63
CA ALA A 252 19.02 0.11 5.57
C ALA A 252 18.37 1.45 5.13
N GLY A 253 19.10 2.56 5.20
CA GLY A 253 18.62 3.88 4.80
C GLY A 253 18.93 4.28 3.36
N ASP A 254 19.69 3.47 2.60
CA ASP A 254 20.08 3.79 1.23
C ASP A 254 19.11 3.20 0.22
N TYR A 255 18.60 4.05 -0.68
CA TYR A 255 17.66 3.67 -1.72
C TYR A 255 18.12 4.11 -3.11
N ASN A 256 17.81 3.26 -4.11
CA ASN A 256 17.93 3.58 -5.52
C ASN A 256 16.63 3.18 -6.23
N ILE A 257 15.70 4.11 -6.35
CA ILE A 257 14.35 3.83 -6.87
C ILE A 257 13.97 4.89 -7.90
N GLY A 258 13.41 4.46 -9.02
CA GLY A 258 12.94 5.37 -10.07
C GLY A 258 14.05 6.23 -10.69
N GLY A 259 15.30 5.77 -10.63
CA GLY A 259 16.47 6.50 -11.12
C GLY A 259 17.04 7.54 -10.15
N ILE A 260 16.54 7.57 -8.92
CA ILE A 260 16.99 8.49 -7.86
C ILE A 260 17.73 7.71 -6.79
N ASN A 261 18.93 8.19 -6.40
CA ASN A 261 19.65 7.76 -5.20
C ASN A 261 19.35 8.72 -4.07
N TYR A 262 18.88 8.21 -2.94
CA TYR A 262 18.53 9.02 -1.79
C TYR A 262 18.66 8.21 -0.49
N GLN A 263 18.66 8.91 0.64
CA GLN A 263 18.65 8.31 1.96
C GLN A 263 17.29 8.56 2.63
N TRP A 264 16.73 7.50 3.17
CA TRP A 264 15.49 7.49 3.95
C TRP A 264 15.71 6.65 5.20
N GLY A 265 16.45 7.19 6.14
CA GLY A 265 16.92 6.48 7.32
C GLY A 265 16.01 6.63 8.55
N GLU A 266 14.90 7.35 8.45
CA GLU A 266 14.03 7.68 9.58
C GLU A 266 12.71 6.91 9.55
N GLU A 267 12.43 6.13 8.52
CA GLU A 267 11.16 5.46 8.28
C GLU A 267 11.04 4.16 9.11
N GLY A 268 10.24 4.22 10.18
CA GLY A 268 9.97 3.11 11.08
C GLY A 268 8.91 2.14 10.58
N ILE A 269 8.14 1.55 11.52
CA ILE A 269 7.12 0.54 11.26
C ILE A 269 6.11 1.02 10.21
N PHE A 270 6.01 0.27 9.10
CA PHE A 270 5.17 0.61 7.97
C PHE A 270 4.28 -0.55 7.52
N GLY A 271 4.87 -1.59 6.93
CA GLY A 271 4.13 -2.75 6.42
C GLY A 271 3.65 -3.66 7.54
N MET A 272 2.41 -4.13 7.42
CA MET A 272 1.79 -5.05 8.38
C MET A 272 0.92 -6.06 7.66
N SER A 273 0.96 -7.33 8.10
CA SER A 273 0.05 -8.38 7.65
C SER A 273 -0.31 -9.31 8.79
N LEU A 274 -1.53 -9.83 8.77
CA LEU A 274 -2.05 -10.74 9.80
C LEU A 274 -2.10 -12.17 9.25
N SER A 275 -1.63 -13.14 10.04
CA SER A 275 -1.80 -14.56 9.73
C SER A 275 -3.27 -14.97 9.72
N PRO A 276 -3.62 -16.12 9.13
CA PRO A 276 -4.91 -16.76 9.41
C PRO A 276 -5.13 -16.92 10.92
N LEU A 277 -6.41 -16.97 11.33
CA LEU A 277 -6.78 -17.14 12.73
C LEU A 277 -6.33 -18.53 13.22
N ALA A 278 -5.53 -18.56 14.30
CA ALA A 278 -5.06 -19.80 14.90
C ALA A 278 -6.13 -20.44 15.79
N VAL A 279 -5.89 -21.69 16.20
CA VAL A 279 -6.83 -22.47 17.03
C VAL A 279 -7.10 -21.80 18.38
N ASP A 280 -6.11 -21.12 18.95
CA ASP A 280 -6.22 -20.36 20.20
C ASP A 280 -7.08 -19.08 20.07
N GLY A 281 -7.41 -18.64 18.84
CA GLY A 281 -8.22 -17.47 18.56
C GLY A 281 -7.42 -16.19 18.36
N HIS A 282 -6.12 -16.32 18.20
CA HIS A 282 -5.24 -15.20 17.94
C HIS A 282 -4.59 -15.34 16.55
N ARG A 283 -3.99 -14.26 16.09
CA ARG A 283 -3.20 -14.22 14.85
C ARG A 283 -1.74 -13.86 15.21
N THR A 284 -0.87 -14.01 14.25
CA THR A 284 0.43 -13.37 14.27
C THR A 284 0.37 -12.11 13.43
N LEU A 285 0.74 -10.97 14.01
CA LEU A 285 1.02 -9.75 13.25
C LEU A 285 2.48 -9.82 12.80
N PHE A 286 2.67 -9.87 11.48
CA PHE A 286 3.96 -9.66 10.83
C PHE A 286 4.08 -8.18 10.49
N PHE A 287 5.26 -7.61 10.73
CA PHE A 287 5.49 -6.19 10.47
C PHE A 287 6.95 -5.89 10.13
N HIS A 288 7.17 -4.76 9.49
CA HIS A 288 8.52 -4.26 9.20
C HIS A 288 8.55 -2.74 9.14
N PRO A 289 9.68 -2.12 9.56
CA PRO A 289 9.99 -0.73 9.22
C PRO A 289 10.21 -0.58 7.72
N LEU A 290 9.88 0.59 7.15
CA LEU A 290 10.17 0.87 5.75
C LEU A 290 11.68 0.87 5.50
N SER A 291 12.44 1.53 6.37
CA SER A 291 13.91 1.50 6.37
C SER A 291 14.42 0.26 7.11
N SER A 292 14.05 -0.92 6.62
CA SER A 292 14.54 -2.22 7.10
C SER A 292 14.36 -3.30 6.02
N ARG A 293 15.24 -4.30 6.05
CA ARG A 293 15.14 -5.51 5.22
C ARG A 293 14.65 -6.71 6.01
N ARG A 294 14.38 -6.53 7.31
CA ARG A 294 13.92 -7.57 8.23
C ARG A 294 12.41 -7.60 8.33
N GLU A 295 11.89 -8.78 8.65
CA GLU A 295 10.53 -8.97 9.10
C GLU A 295 10.54 -9.25 10.59
N PHE A 296 9.48 -8.85 11.28
CA PHE A 296 9.26 -9.08 12.69
C PHE A 296 7.87 -9.67 12.89
N ALA A 297 7.67 -10.33 14.04
CA ALA A 297 6.38 -10.95 14.34
C ALA A 297 6.03 -10.81 15.83
N VAL A 298 4.73 -10.72 16.11
CA VAL A 298 4.19 -10.76 17.48
C VAL A 298 2.79 -11.37 17.47
N SER A 299 2.45 -12.13 18.51
CA SER A 299 1.09 -12.65 18.67
C SER A 299 0.11 -11.53 18.98
N THR A 300 -1.06 -11.54 18.32
CA THR A 300 -2.14 -10.58 18.63
C THR A 300 -2.71 -10.78 20.03
N ARG A 301 -2.49 -11.93 20.67
CA ARG A 301 -2.78 -12.13 22.10
C ARG A 301 -2.09 -11.09 22.98
N ILE A 302 -0.84 -10.76 22.65
CA ILE A 302 -0.06 -9.73 23.35
C ILE A 302 -0.63 -8.35 23.09
N LEU A 303 -0.92 -8.05 21.83
CA LEU A 303 -1.34 -6.71 21.40
C LEU A 303 -2.75 -6.34 21.85
N LYS A 304 -3.64 -7.34 22.02
CA LYS A 304 -5.05 -7.15 22.43
C LYS A 304 -5.22 -6.82 23.91
N ASP A 305 -4.19 -6.94 24.71
CA ASP A 305 -4.16 -6.59 26.13
C ASP A 305 -3.19 -5.42 26.33
N GLU A 306 -3.72 -4.29 26.83
CA GLU A 306 -2.94 -3.04 27.01
C GLU A 306 -1.77 -3.25 27.96
N GLN A 307 -2.00 -3.93 29.12
CA GLN A 307 -0.93 -4.17 30.10
C GLN A 307 0.09 -5.18 29.59
N LEU A 308 -0.39 -6.29 29.03
CA LEU A 308 0.49 -7.34 28.50
C LEU A 308 1.38 -6.82 27.39
N SER A 309 0.88 -5.94 26.54
CA SER A 309 1.65 -5.34 25.45
C SER A 309 2.79 -4.45 25.91
N GLN A 310 2.71 -3.88 27.12
CA GLN A 310 3.78 -3.08 27.73
C GLN A 310 4.85 -3.96 28.36
N ASP A 311 4.46 -5.13 28.92
CA ASP A 311 5.33 -5.97 29.75
C ASP A 311 5.99 -7.11 28.94
N SER A 312 5.59 -7.35 27.69
CA SER A 312 5.96 -8.53 26.90
C SER A 312 7.01 -8.25 25.82
N TYR A 313 8.04 -7.48 26.11
CA TYR A 313 9.11 -7.14 25.17
C TYR A 313 9.72 -8.39 24.48
N HIS A 314 9.92 -9.48 25.21
CA HIS A 314 10.54 -10.71 24.70
C HIS A 314 9.63 -11.58 23.83
N GLU A 315 8.36 -11.26 23.73
CA GLU A 315 7.40 -11.98 22.87
C GLU A 315 7.46 -11.51 21.40
N PHE A 316 8.15 -10.40 21.16
CA PHE A 316 8.40 -9.93 19.81
C PHE A 316 9.57 -10.71 19.20
N GLN A 317 9.38 -11.20 17.98
CA GLN A 317 10.31 -12.07 17.30
C GLN A 317 10.98 -11.36 16.13
N VAL A 318 12.28 -11.63 15.95
CA VAL A 318 13.06 -11.18 14.80
C VAL A 318 13.13 -12.29 13.78
N LEU A 319 12.70 -12.02 12.56
CA LEU A 319 12.84 -12.93 11.43
C LEU A 319 14.04 -12.53 10.57
N PRO A 320 14.61 -13.44 9.77
CA PRO A 320 15.70 -13.13 8.86
C PRO A 320 15.39 -12.01 7.87
N GLU A 321 16.41 -11.47 7.25
CA GLU A 321 16.26 -10.47 6.18
C GLU A 321 15.68 -11.08 4.91
N ARG A 322 14.95 -10.26 4.13
CA ARG A 322 14.48 -10.58 2.78
C ARG A 322 15.60 -10.61 1.73
N GLY A 323 16.78 -10.20 2.11
CA GLY A 323 17.96 -10.08 1.24
C GLY A 323 18.41 -8.63 1.01
N PRO A 324 19.49 -8.40 0.24
CA PRO A 324 20.13 -7.09 0.12
C PRO A 324 19.24 -6.02 -0.57
N LEU A 325 18.29 -6.42 -1.40
CA LEU A 325 17.32 -5.55 -2.08
C LEU A 325 15.90 -5.83 -1.52
N GLY A 326 15.78 -5.83 -0.20
CA GLY A 326 14.61 -6.33 0.52
C GLY A 326 13.77 -5.24 1.22
N HIS A 327 13.89 -3.96 0.86
CA HIS A 327 12.99 -2.94 1.39
C HIS A 327 11.56 -3.17 0.91
N SER A 328 10.62 -3.00 1.83
CA SER A 328 9.21 -3.29 1.57
C SER A 328 8.32 -2.19 2.11
N THR A 329 7.31 -1.81 1.33
CA THR A 329 6.25 -0.88 1.74
C THR A 329 5.11 -1.63 2.41
N ALA A 330 4.27 -2.29 1.64
CA ALA A 330 3.08 -2.97 2.13
C ALA A 330 3.24 -4.48 2.04
N SER A 331 2.59 -5.18 2.96
CA SER A 331 2.40 -6.63 2.90
C SER A 331 0.95 -7.00 3.19
N VAL A 332 0.54 -8.17 2.72
CA VAL A 332 -0.75 -8.79 3.00
C VAL A 332 -0.57 -10.30 3.06
N MET A 333 -1.30 -10.98 3.92
CA MET A 333 -1.33 -12.45 3.97
C MET A 333 -2.73 -12.94 3.60
N ASP A 334 -2.80 -13.98 2.79
CA ASP A 334 -4.07 -14.60 2.42
C ASP A 334 -4.50 -15.67 3.43
N ASP A 335 -5.71 -16.19 3.25
CA ASP A 335 -6.29 -17.22 4.15
C ASP A 335 -5.54 -18.57 4.10
N SER A 336 -4.67 -18.79 3.12
CA SER A 336 -3.80 -19.97 3.03
C SER A 336 -2.48 -19.80 3.80
N GLY A 337 -2.22 -18.61 4.33
CA GLY A 337 -1.00 -18.27 5.06
C GLY A 337 0.17 -17.90 4.15
N VAL A 338 -0.09 -17.52 2.91
CA VAL A 338 0.93 -16.96 2.03
C VAL A 338 0.95 -15.44 2.19
N GLN A 339 2.10 -14.92 2.59
CA GLN A 339 2.37 -13.48 2.65
C GLN A 339 2.86 -12.98 1.29
N TYR A 340 2.32 -11.86 0.84
CA TYR A 340 2.75 -11.09 -0.31
C TYR A 340 3.30 -9.76 0.17
N PHE A 341 4.45 -9.35 -0.33
CA PHE A 341 5.11 -8.12 0.09
C PHE A 341 5.74 -7.39 -1.09
N ASN A 342 5.62 -6.08 -1.08
CA ASN A 342 6.25 -5.24 -2.09
C ASN A 342 7.76 -5.23 -1.91
N LEU A 343 8.51 -5.26 -3.02
CA LEU A 343 9.97 -5.15 -3.06
C LEU A 343 10.33 -3.90 -3.87
N ILE A 344 10.44 -2.77 -3.17
CA ILE A 344 10.59 -1.45 -3.82
C ILE A 344 11.94 -1.27 -4.51
N ASP A 345 12.99 -1.90 -4.02
CA ASP A 345 14.32 -1.91 -4.65
C ASP A 345 14.36 -2.71 -5.96
N GLN A 346 13.38 -3.59 -6.17
CA GLN A 346 13.38 -4.55 -7.26
C GLN A 346 12.23 -4.33 -8.27
N ASN A 347 11.39 -3.32 -8.07
CA ASN A 347 10.18 -3.09 -8.85
C ASN A 347 9.32 -4.37 -8.94
N ALA A 348 9.07 -5.02 -7.80
CA ALA A 348 8.53 -6.37 -7.73
C ALA A 348 7.58 -6.58 -6.54
N VAL A 349 6.86 -7.69 -6.58
CA VAL A 349 6.18 -8.27 -5.42
C VAL A 349 6.76 -9.65 -5.17
N GLY A 350 7.11 -9.90 -3.91
CA GLY A 350 7.56 -11.19 -3.41
C GLY A 350 6.45 -11.95 -2.68
N CYS A 351 6.71 -13.22 -2.43
CA CYS A 351 5.86 -14.07 -1.59
C CYS A 351 6.68 -14.91 -0.61
N TRP A 352 6.03 -15.31 0.48
CA TRP A 352 6.51 -16.29 1.44
C TRP A 352 5.33 -17.12 1.98
N ASN A 353 5.51 -18.44 2.05
CA ASN A 353 4.53 -19.33 2.65
C ASN A 353 4.88 -19.55 4.12
N SER A 354 3.98 -19.16 5.04
CA SER A 354 4.22 -19.21 6.49
C SER A 354 4.35 -20.63 7.08
N LEU A 355 4.09 -21.66 6.28
CA LEU A 355 4.40 -23.05 6.65
C LEU A 355 5.91 -23.37 6.55
N LEU A 356 6.70 -22.48 5.98
CA LEU A 356 8.15 -22.62 5.86
C LEU A 356 8.85 -21.57 6.74
N PRO A 357 10.07 -21.85 7.21
CA PRO A 357 10.88 -20.83 7.87
C PRO A 357 11.00 -19.56 7.03
N TYR A 358 10.90 -18.40 7.67
CA TYR A 358 11.13 -17.13 6.98
C TYR A 358 12.60 -17.02 6.62
N ALA A 359 12.92 -17.20 5.35
CA ALA A 359 14.28 -17.14 4.85
C ALA A 359 14.26 -16.84 3.33
N PRO A 360 15.30 -16.18 2.76
CA PRO A 360 15.34 -15.87 1.34
C PRO A 360 15.13 -17.08 0.41
N ILE A 361 15.63 -18.25 0.79
CA ILE A 361 15.44 -19.50 0.02
C ILE A 361 13.98 -19.96 -0.08
N ASN A 362 13.14 -19.54 0.87
CA ASN A 362 11.71 -19.85 0.95
C ASN A 362 10.84 -18.68 0.44
N GLN A 363 11.44 -17.71 -0.23
CA GLN A 363 10.77 -16.57 -0.85
C GLN A 363 10.91 -16.64 -2.37
N ALA A 364 9.97 -16.06 -3.08
CA ALA A 364 10.01 -15.97 -4.54
C ALA A 364 9.47 -14.61 -5.01
N ILE A 365 9.97 -14.15 -6.15
CA ILE A 365 9.37 -13.01 -6.86
C ILE A 365 8.24 -13.56 -7.73
N ILE A 366 7.03 -13.01 -7.58
CA ILE A 366 5.82 -13.44 -8.28
C ILE A 366 5.32 -12.45 -9.33
N ALA A 367 5.73 -11.20 -9.22
CA ALA A 367 5.46 -10.17 -10.22
C ALA A 367 6.62 -9.16 -10.23
N LYS A 368 7.06 -8.77 -11.42
CA LYS A 368 8.14 -7.78 -11.60
C LYS A 368 7.99 -7.07 -12.93
N HIS A 369 8.19 -5.74 -12.94
CA HIS A 369 8.28 -4.97 -14.17
C HIS A 369 9.00 -3.64 -13.92
N ASP A 370 10.15 -3.44 -14.57
CA ASP A 370 11.05 -2.32 -14.25
C ASP A 370 10.49 -0.92 -14.61
N GLU A 371 9.47 -0.85 -15.46
CA GLU A 371 8.78 0.40 -15.78
C GLU A 371 7.43 0.54 -15.05
N ALA A 372 6.59 -0.52 -15.12
CA ALA A 372 5.23 -0.47 -14.61
C ALA A 372 5.14 -0.59 -13.09
N MET A 373 6.18 -1.14 -12.43
CA MET A 373 6.18 -1.41 -11.00
C MET A 373 7.19 -0.55 -10.22
N ILE A 374 7.58 0.60 -10.74
CA ILE A 374 8.42 1.54 -9.97
C ILE A 374 7.65 1.95 -8.72
N PHE A 375 8.23 1.63 -7.56
CA PHE A 375 7.69 1.84 -6.23
C PHE A 375 6.28 1.26 -6.06
N PRO A 376 6.14 -0.08 -5.93
CA PRO A 376 4.87 -0.67 -5.55
C PRO A 376 4.51 -0.21 -4.13
N ALA A 377 3.50 0.66 -4.05
CA ALA A 377 3.14 1.36 -2.82
C ALA A 377 2.20 0.53 -1.94
N ASP A 378 1.16 -0.08 -2.50
CA ASP A 378 0.20 -0.89 -1.75
C ASP A 378 -0.07 -2.23 -2.45
N VAL A 379 -0.46 -3.23 -1.66
CA VAL A 379 -0.80 -4.57 -2.13
C VAL A 379 -1.96 -5.15 -1.35
N LYS A 380 -2.94 -5.74 -2.04
CA LYS A 380 -4.11 -6.41 -1.46
C LYS A 380 -4.39 -7.74 -2.16
N VAL A 381 -4.89 -8.72 -1.42
CA VAL A 381 -5.44 -9.95 -2.00
C VAL A 381 -6.96 -9.89 -1.89
N ARG A 382 -7.64 -9.88 -3.02
CA ARG A 382 -9.12 -9.88 -3.06
C ARG A 382 -9.61 -10.70 -4.25
N ARG A 383 -10.54 -11.60 -4.01
CA ARG A 383 -11.21 -12.42 -5.05
C ARG A 383 -10.23 -13.20 -5.93
N GLY A 384 -9.21 -13.80 -5.32
CA GLY A 384 -8.20 -14.58 -6.04
C GLY A 384 -7.25 -13.77 -6.92
N LEU A 385 -7.30 -12.44 -6.82
CA LEU A 385 -6.38 -11.52 -7.46
C LEU A 385 -5.50 -10.82 -6.43
N LEU A 386 -4.23 -10.67 -6.77
CA LEU A 386 -3.33 -9.74 -6.15
C LEU A 386 -3.53 -8.38 -6.84
N TRP A 387 -3.86 -7.35 -6.06
CA TRP A 387 -4.01 -5.97 -6.52
C TRP A 387 -2.79 -5.20 -6.06
N ILE A 388 -2.12 -4.51 -6.98
CA ILE A 388 -0.87 -3.80 -6.72
C ILE A 388 -1.04 -2.37 -7.20
N MET A 389 -0.76 -1.40 -6.34
CA MET A 389 -0.65 0.01 -6.70
C MET A 389 0.80 0.40 -6.86
N THR A 390 1.12 1.17 -7.90
CA THR A 390 2.44 1.76 -8.12
C THR A 390 2.30 3.26 -8.37
N ASP A 391 3.17 4.09 -7.77
CA ASP A 391 2.94 5.54 -7.74
C ASP A 391 4.19 6.41 -7.93
N ARG A 392 5.37 5.81 -8.07
CA ARG A 392 6.65 6.54 -8.21
C ARG A 392 6.87 7.58 -7.09
N MET A 393 6.39 7.30 -5.87
CA MET A 393 6.41 8.24 -4.74
C MET A 393 7.76 8.93 -4.51
N PRO A 394 8.93 8.25 -4.53
CA PRO A 394 10.22 8.94 -4.35
C PRO A 394 10.48 10.00 -5.42
N VAL A 395 10.10 9.74 -6.67
CA VAL A 395 10.24 10.72 -7.76
C VAL A 395 9.32 11.91 -7.52
N PHE A 396 8.08 11.66 -7.08
CA PHE A 396 7.11 12.71 -6.73
C PHE A 396 7.59 13.59 -5.57
N LEU A 397 8.19 13.00 -4.54
CA LEU A 397 8.62 13.74 -3.33
C LEU A 397 9.95 14.47 -3.53
N LEU A 398 10.91 13.84 -4.19
CA LEU A 398 12.31 14.30 -4.23
C LEU A 398 12.74 14.88 -5.59
N SER A 399 11.87 14.79 -6.61
CA SER A 399 12.12 15.28 -7.97
C SER A 399 10.83 15.80 -8.61
N THR A 400 10.67 15.62 -9.91
CA THR A 400 9.46 15.97 -10.66
C THR A 400 9.07 14.81 -11.57
N LEU A 401 7.79 14.41 -11.50
CA LEU A 401 7.22 13.41 -12.40
C LEU A 401 7.13 13.96 -13.83
N ASN A 402 7.34 13.09 -14.81
CA ASN A 402 7.03 13.41 -16.20
C ASN A 402 5.55 13.13 -16.48
N TYR A 403 4.75 14.15 -16.56
CA TYR A 403 3.30 14.03 -16.78
C TYR A 403 2.89 13.74 -18.25
N THR A 404 3.86 13.52 -19.14
CA THR A 404 3.61 12.90 -20.45
C THR A 404 3.63 11.37 -20.39
N ASP A 405 4.22 10.80 -19.32
CA ASP A 405 4.30 9.37 -19.07
C ASP A 405 3.20 8.89 -18.13
N VAL A 406 3.00 7.57 -18.07
CA VAL A 406 2.14 6.95 -17.08
C VAL A 406 2.87 6.88 -15.75
N ASN A 407 2.39 7.61 -14.74
CA ASN A 407 3.00 7.72 -13.42
C ASN A 407 2.38 6.77 -12.39
N PHE A 408 1.09 6.49 -12.50
CA PHE A 408 0.33 5.72 -11.51
C PHE A 408 -0.35 4.54 -12.19
N ARG A 409 -0.29 3.36 -11.57
CA ARG A 409 -0.92 2.15 -12.08
C ARG A 409 -1.60 1.35 -10.99
N ILE A 410 -2.67 0.67 -11.35
CA ILE A 410 -3.23 -0.43 -10.59
C ILE A 410 -3.14 -1.67 -11.45
N LEU A 411 -2.34 -2.62 -10.97
CA LEU A 411 -2.00 -3.87 -11.64
C LEU A 411 -2.70 -5.02 -10.93
N THR A 412 -2.98 -6.11 -11.65
CA THR A 412 -3.49 -7.33 -11.05
C THR A 412 -2.78 -8.57 -11.57
N VAL A 413 -2.64 -9.56 -10.69
CA VAL A 413 -2.11 -10.89 -11.01
C VAL A 413 -3.04 -11.93 -10.39
N PRO A 414 -3.47 -12.98 -11.12
CA PRO A 414 -4.18 -14.10 -10.50
C PRO A 414 -3.26 -14.81 -9.51
N VAL A 415 -3.67 -14.91 -8.25
CA VAL A 415 -2.86 -15.46 -7.14
C VAL A 415 -2.40 -16.87 -7.44
N GLN A 416 -3.32 -17.74 -7.87
CA GLN A 416 -3.02 -19.14 -8.13
C GLN A 416 -1.96 -19.31 -9.24
N GLU A 417 -2.04 -18.52 -10.30
CA GLU A 417 -1.09 -18.54 -11.41
C GLU A 417 0.26 -17.94 -10.98
N ALA A 418 0.24 -16.89 -10.16
CA ALA A 418 1.45 -16.24 -9.64
C ALA A 418 2.28 -17.18 -8.74
N LEU A 419 1.61 -18.02 -7.96
CA LEU A 419 2.28 -18.96 -7.04
C LEU A 419 2.73 -20.25 -7.72
N ALA A 420 2.12 -20.63 -8.85
CA ALA A 420 2.35 -21.92 -9.52
C ALA A 420 3.83 -22.18 -9.83
N GLY A 421 4.36 -23.27 -9.27
CA GLY A 421 5.76 -23.69 -9.42
C GLY A 421 6.76 -22.87 -8.63
N THR A 422 6.32 -22.00 -7.72
CA THR A 422 7.19 -21.28 -6.77
C THR A 422 7.27 -22.01 -5.42
N VAL A 423 8.24 -21.62 -4.59
CA VAL A 423 8.35 -22.12 -3.21
C VAL A 423 7.18 -21.68 -2.31
N CYS A 424 6.42 -20.67 -2.73
CA CYS A 424 5.25 -20.16 -2.00
C CYS A 424 3.98 -20.97 -2.28
N GLU A 425 3.98 -21.81 -3.32
CA GLU A 425 2.80 -22.60 -3.68
C GLU A 425 2.42 -23.55 -2.54
N ALA A 426 1.18 -23.40 -2.04
CA ALA A 426 0.62 -24.30 -1.05
C ALA A 426 0.34 -25.66 -1.70
N THR A 427 1.22 -26.65 -1.51
CA THR A 427 0.98 -28.00 -2.00
C THR A 427 0.10 -28.77 -1.01
N PRO A 428 -0.97 -29.46 -1.44
CA PRO A 428 -1.84 -30.25 -0.57
C PRO A 428 -1.11 -31.33 0.25
N TRP A 429 0.05 -31.76 -0.21
CA TRP A 429 0.87 -32.82 0.41
C TRP A 429 1.77 -32.35 1.56
N ARG A 430 1.92 -31.03 1.78
CA ARG A 430 2.69 -30.50 2.92
C ARG A 430 1.88 -30.35 4.22
N TYR A 431 0.57 -30.62 4.18
CA TYR A 431 -0.30 -30.65 5.35
C TYR A 431 -0.16 -31.90 6.24
N VAL A 432 0.70 -32.88 5.86
CA VAL A 432 0.93 -34.08 6.64
C VAL A 432 2.17 -33.89 7.52
N GLY A 433 1.99 -33.15 8.59
CA GLY A 433 3.02 -33.01 9.61
C GLY A 433 2.67 -31.88 10.57
N ASN A 434 1.81 -32.18 11.55
CA ASN A 434 1.63 -31.36 12.75
C ASN A 434 2.95 -30.87 13.30
N ARG A 435 3.32 -29.62 13.02
CA ARG A 435 4.14 -28.79 13.92
C ARG A 435 4.03 -27.34 13.47
N VAL A 436 3.13 -26.62 14.11
CA VAL A 436 3.22 -25.18 14.27
C VAL A 436 4.58 -24.92 14.94
N TRP A 437 5.49 -24.24 14.27
CA TRP A 437 6.82 -23.90 14.79
C TRP A 437 6.80 -22.84 15.89
N TRP A 438 5.66 -22.59 16.49
CA TRP A 438 5.43 -21.49 17.42
C TRP A 438 5.25 -21.92 18.89
N ASP A 439 5.51 -23.22 19.20
CA ASP A 439 5.61 -23.72 20.57
C ASP A 439 7.08 -23.82 20.97
N ARG A 440 7.69 -22.70 21.33
CA ARG A 440 8.78 -22.59 22.33
C ARG A 440 8.88 -21.18 22.85
#